data_5785f3c388afe8bf5ca03bc5e6b46815
#
_entry.id   5785f3c388afe8bf5ca03bc5e6b46815
#
_cell.length_a   1.000
_cell.length_b   1.000
_cell.length_c   1.000
_cell.angle_alpha   90.00
_cell.angle_beta   90.00
_cell.angle_gamma   90.00
#
_symmetry.space_group_name_H-M   'P 1'
#
loop_
_entity.id
_entity.type
_entity.pdbx_description
1 polymer ?
#
loop_
_entity_poly.entity_id
_entity_poly.type
_entity_poly.pdbx_seq_one_letter_code
_entity_poly.pdbx_strand_id
1 'polypeptide(L)'
;LHLSLRRQRQMCIRDRFRYSKMVGVIDDTDVSINSNLTSVTMRKDFYPQLNSTFYYEVCFKNAFDEDCDDPVLSSTGFRVTEYPNFDVYVEDRNKKIVLYRLDSVTGEKVVLDSDIGDIDYVKGELKMYALTIIKGSFFDNRISLRVKPLSNDIKAMREVYLDVDVANSSFTAYKE
;
A
#
# COMPACT_ATOMS: atom_id res chain seq x y z
N LEU A 1 34.33 21.35 10.31
CA LEU A 1 32.89 21.75 10.15
C LEU A 1 32.32 21.50 8.75
N HIS A 2 33.18 21.34 7.71
CA HIS A 2 32.72 21.15 6.31
C HIS A 2 32.35 19.69 5.94
N LEU A 3 32.72 18.70 6.70
CA LEU A 3 32.49 17.28 6.41
C LEU A 3 31.05 16.81 6.73
N SER A 4 30.36 17.46 7.67
CA SER A 4 29.00 17.12 8.04
C SER A 4 27.97 17.56 7.01
N LEU A 5 28.18 18.68 6.36
CA LEU A 5 27.29 19.23 5.30
C LEU A 5 27.34 18.40 3.99
N ARG A 6 28.48 17.80 3.67
CA ARG A 6 28.59 16.89 2.51
C ARG A 6 27.84 15.59 2.73
N ARG A 7 27.82 15.05 3.96
CA ARG A 7 27.02 13.84 4.29
C ARG A 7 25.52 14.11 4.21
N GLN A 8 25.05 15.27 4.65
CA GLN A 8 23.62 15.62 4.55
C GLN A 8 23.17 15.83 3.09
N ARG A 9 24.00 16.42 2.21
CA ARG A 9 23.67 16.53 0.78
C ARG A 9 23.67 15.18 0.05
N GLN A 10 24.49 14.23 0.45
CA GLN A 10 24.48 12.87 -0.12
C GLN A 10 23.25 12.05 0.36
N MET A 11 22.71 12.32 1.54
CA MET A 11 21.46 11.69 2.00
C MET A 11 20.25 12.09 1.13
N CYS A 12 20.13 13.36 0.75
CA CYS A 12 18.99 13.83 -0.08
C CYS A 12 18.93 13.27 -1.51
N ILE A 13 20.06 12.81 -2.07
CA ILE A 13 20.11 12.22 -3.42
C ILE A 13 19.94 10.69 -3.39
N ARG A 14 20.05 10.07 -2.20
CA ARG A 14 19.93 8.62 -2.00
C ARG A 14 18.54 8.16 -1.57
N ASP A 15 17.62 9.06 -1.32
CA ASP A 15 16.29 8.74 -0.79
C ASP A 15 15.29 8.30 -1.87
N ARG A 16 15.75 7.70 -2.96
CA ARG A 16 14.90 7.07 -3.95
C ARG A 16 15.15 5.57 -3.96
N PHE A 17 14.11 4.81 -3.75
CA PHE A 17 14.11 3.41 -4.12
C PHE A 17 14.23 3.31 -5.65
N ARG A 18 15.22 2.59 -6.14
CA ARG A 18 15.42 2.34 -7.56
C ARG A 18 15.16 0.88 -7.86
N TYR A 19 14.07 0.65 -8.55
CA TYR A 19 13.63 -0.69 -8.95
C TYR A 19 14.73 -1.45 -9.72
N SER A 20 15.32 -0.82 -10.73
CA SER A 20 16.37 -1.46 -11.54
C SER A 20 17.59 -1.91 -10.74
N LYS A 21 17.93 -1.19 -9.67
CA LYS A 21 19.04 -1.61 -8.80
C LYS A 21 18.68 -2.83 -7.95
N MET A 22 17.43 -2.89 -7.48
CA MET A 22 16.97 -4.04 -6.70
C MET A 22 16.91 -5.29 -7.57
N VAL A 23 16.31 -5.19 -8.76
CA VAL A 23 16.25 -6.29 -9.74
C VAL A 23 17.65 -6.78 -10.08
N GLY A 24 18.59 -5.85 -10.38
CA GLY A 24 19.97 -6.20 -10.67
C GLY A 24 20.66 -6.93 -9.51
N VAL A 25 20.43 -6.52 -8.25
CA VAL A 25 20.99 -7.22 -7.08
C VAL A 25 20.43 -8.65 -6.96
N ILE A 26 19.13 -8.84 -7.26
CA ILE A 26 18.53 -10.18 -7.24
C ILE A 26 19.13 -11.04 -8.35
N ASP A 27 19.21 -10.53 -9.56
CA ASP A 27 19.75 -11.25 -10.73
C ASP A 27 21.24 -11.60 -10.55
N ASP A 28 22.00 -10.71 -9.94
CA ASP A 28 23.44 -10.90 -9.65
C ASP A 28 23.70 -11.84 -8.45
N THR A 29 22.66 -12.27 -7.72
CA THR A 29 22.81 -13.12 -6.53
C THR A 29 23.32 -14.52 -6.90
N ASP A 30 22.83 -15.08 -8.00
CA ASP A 30 23.24 -16.38 -8.50
C ASP A 30 23.05 -16.48 -10.01
N VAL A 31 24.00 -17.06 -10.71
CA VAL A 31 23.98 -17.24 -12.18
C VAL A 31 22.87 -18.19 -12.66
N SER A 32 22.25 -18.94 -11.76
CA SER A 32 21.10 -19.81 -12.07
C SER A 32 19.77 -19.07 -12.13
N ILE A 33 19.73 -17.79 -11.77
CA ILE A 33 18.51 -16.96 -11.87
C ILE A 33 18.33 -16.55 -13.32
N ASN A 34 17.44 -17.24 -14.02
CA ASN A 34 17.17 -17.00 -15.45
C ASN A 34 16.12 -15.92 -15.71
N SER A 35 15.26 -15.64 -14.73
CA SER A 35 14.24 -14.60 -14.82
C SER A 35 13.81 -14.11 -13.45
N ASN A 36 13.49 -12.81 -13.37
CA ASN A 36 13.03 -12.15 -12.18
C ASN A 36 11.82 -11.28 -12.51
N LEU A 37 10.68 -11.61 -11.93
CA LEU A 37 9.47 -10.82 -12.04
C LEU A 37 9.15 -10.23 -10.66
N THR A 38 9.43 -8.95 -10.50
CA THR A 38 9.22 -8.23 -9.24
C THR A 38 8.19 -7.13 -9.41
N SER A 39 7.19 -7.10 -8.54
CA SER A 39 6.25 -5.99 -8.44
C SER A 39 6.54 -5.14 -7.20
N VAL A 40 6.24 -3.85 -7.28
CA VAL A 40 6.43 -2.90 -6.17
C VAL A 40 5.08 -2.41 -5.68
N THR A 41 4.88 -2.47 -4.36
CA THR A 41 3.71 -1.94 -3.69
C THR A 41 4.15 -1.02 -2.55
N MET A 42 3.59 0.17 -2.51
CA MET A 42 3.81 1.09 -1.38
C MET A 42 2.85 0.76 -0.26
N ARG A 43 3.34 0.74 0.98
CA ARG A 43 2.53 0.60 2.19
C ARG A 43 2.63 1.86 3.04
N LYS A 44 1.51 2.28 3.58
CA LYS A 44 1.44 3.32 4.60
C LYS A 44 0.53 2.86 5.72
N ASP A 45 1.03 2.99 6.95
CA ASP A 45 0.28 2.66 8.15
C ASP A 45 -0.30 3.93 8.75
N PHE A 46 -1.55 3.91 9.18
CA PHE A 46 -2.15 5.00 9.93
C PHE A 46 -2.87 4.49 11.18
N TYR A 47 -2.98 5.36 12.17
CA TYR A 47 -3.59 5.07 13.47
C TYR A 47 -4.90 5.84 13.56
N PRO A 48 -6.06 5.17 13.41
CA PRO A 48 -7.34 5.86 13.48
C PRO A 48 -7.68 6.29 14.90
N GLN A 49 -8.44 7.38 15.00
CA GLN A 49 -9.13 7.72 16.25
C GLN A 49 -10.32 6.79 16.42
N LEU A 50 -10.28 5.95 17.44
CA LEU A 50 -11.33 4.97 17.67
C LEU A 50 -12.58 5.59 18.28
N ASN A 51 -13.75 5.02 17.95
CA ASN A 51 -15.06 5.39 18.49
C ASN A 51 -15.45 6.87 18.27
N SER A 52 -14.89 7.48 17.26
CA SER A 52 -15.20 8.85 16.87
C SER A 52 -15.17 8.98 15.35
N THR A 53 -16.04 9.83 14.83
CA THR A 53 -16.17 10.05 13.39
C THR A 53 -15.11 11.04 12.90
N PHE A 54 -14.25 10.61 11.99
CA PHE A 54 -13.20 11.42 11.39
C PHE A 54 -13.15 11.31 9.89
N TYR A 55 -12.62 12.35 9.25
CA TYR A 55 -12.14 12.35 7.87
C TYR A 55 -10.68 11.98 7.88
N TYR A 56 -10.29 11.06 7.01
CA TYR A 56 -8.90 10.61 6.91
C TYR A 56 -8.32 10.99 5.56
N GLU A 57 -7.17 11.66 5.58
CA GLU A 57 -6.40 11.95 4.38
C GLU A 57 -5.04 11.26 4.47
N VAL A 58 -4.74 10.43 3.49
CA VAL A 58 -3.49 9.66 3.42
C VAL A 58 -2.77 9.97 2.12
N CYS A 59 -1.62 10.63 2.22
CA CYS A 59 -0.85 11.09 1.08
C CYS A 59 0.42 10.27 0.91
N PHE A 60 0.55 9.57 -0.21
CA PHE A 60 1.74 8.80 -0.58
C PHE A 60 2.76 9.64 -1.34
N LYS A 61 2.34 10.77 -1.95
CA LYS A 61 3.18 11.69 -2.76
C LYS A 61 3.92 11.01 -3.92
N ASN A 62 3.44 9.89 -4.34
CA ASN A 62 3.83 9.15 -5.53
C ASN A 62 2.55 8.82 -6.29
N ALA A 63 2.53 9.04 -7.60
CA ALA A 63 1.37 8.74 -8.42
C ALA A 63 1.04 7.24 -8.38
N PHE A 64 -0.24 6.91 -8.48
CA PHE A 64 -0.75 5.54 -8.50
C PHE A 64 -0.99 5.08 -9.93
N ASP A 65 -1.00 3.77 -10.15
CA ASP A 65 -1.21 3.14 -11.44
C ASP A 65 -2.72 3.10 -11.76
N GLU A 66 -3.21 4.10 -12.49
CA GLU A 66 -4.64 4.20 -12.86
C GLU A 66 -5.06 3.19 -13.93
N ASP A 67 -4.12 2.69 -14.72
CA ASP A 67 -4.39 1.82 -15.88
C ASP A 67 -4.48 0.32 -15.51
N CYS A 68 -4.48 -0.02 -14.24
CA CYS A 68 -4.65 -1.40 -13.78
C CYS A 68 -6.09 -1.87 -13.90
N ASP A 69 -6.28 -3.10 -14.43
CA ASP A 69 -7.57 -3.79 -14.42
C ASP A 69 -8.01 -4.18 -13.00
N ASP A 70 -7.04 -4.34 -12.09
CA ASP A 70 -7.27 -4.65 -10.68
C ASP A 70 -7.26 -3.39 -9.81
N PRO A 71 -7.96 -3.39 -8.66
CA PRO A 71 -7.90 -2.29 -7.71
C PRO A 71 -6.46 -1.97 -7.29
N VAL A 72 -6.11 -0.70 -7.36
CA VAL A 72 -4.78 -0.17 -7.00
C VAL A 72 -4.61 -0.07 -5.50
N LEU A 73 -5.69 0.26 -4.80
CA LEU A 73 -5.76 0.40 -3.35
C LEU A 73 -6.24 -0.90 -2.70
N SER A 74 -5.59 -1.27 -1.62
CA SER A 74 -6.07 -2.30 -0.71
C SER A 74 -5.76 -1.93 0.74
N SER A 75 -6.51 -2.49 1.67
CA SER A 75 -6.26 -2.31 3.11
C SER A 75 -6.22 -3.63 3.85
N THR A 76 -5.67 -3.60 5.05
CA THR A 76 -5.89 -4.63 6.06
C THR A 76 -7.29 -4.48 6.65
N GLY A 77 -7.89 -5.56 7.16
CA GLY A 77 -9.25 -5.56 7.70
C GLY A 77 -9.36 -4.71 8.96
N PHE A 78 -10.43 -3.95 9.09
CA PHE A 78 -10.75 -3.13 10.27
C PHE A 78 -12.26 -3.16 10.54
N ARG A 79 -12.72 -2.57 11.64
CA ARG A 79 -14.15 -2.54 11.96
C ARG A 79 -14.65 -1.13 12.11
N VAL A 80 -15.87 -0.91 11.62
CA VAL A 80 -16.59 0.36 11.72
C VAL A 80 -17.89 0.17 12.51
N THR A 81 -18.45 1.27 13.02
CA THR A 81 -19.66 1.22 13.85
C THR A 81 -20.85 0.63 13.11
N GLU A 82 -20.95 0.88 11.80
CA GLU A 82 -22.04 0.37 10.96
C GLU A 82 -21.96 -1.16 10.80
N TYR A 83 -20.75 -1.73 10.90
CA TYR A 83 -20.50 -3.16 10.71
C TYR A 83 -19.58 -3.72 11.81
N PRO A 84 -20.06 -3.82 13.08
CA PRO A 84 -19.20 -4.18 14.22
C PRO A 84 -18.82 -5.65 14.27
N ASN A 85 -19.54 -6.53 13.58
CA ASN A 85 -19.43 -7.98 13.75
C ASN A 85 -18.43 -8.66 12.81
N PHE A 86 -17.94 -7.97 11.78
CA PHE A 86 -16.99 -8.50 10.83
C PHE A 86 -16.00 -7.44 10.39
N ASP A 87 -14.89 -7.88 9.83
CA ASP A 87 -13.87 -6.98 9.31
C ASP A 87 -14.27 -6.49 7.92
N VAL A 88 -14.07 -5.21 7.70
CA VAL A 88 -14.27 -4.51 6.43
C VAL A 88 -12.95 -4.09 5.84
N TYR A 89 -12.92 -3.90 4.54
CA TYR A 89 -11.74 -3.55 3.76
C TYR A 89 -12.08 -2.40 2.81
N VAL A 90 -11.04 -1.70 2.35
CA VAL A 90 -11.22 -0.69 1.31
C VAL A 90 -10.43 -1.05 0.05
N GLU A 91 -11.01 -0.72 -1.09
CA GLU A 91 -10.38 -0.74 -2.40
C GLU A 91 -10.87 0.47 -3.21
N ASP A 92 -10.24 0.72 -4.35
CA ASP A 92 -10.70 1.73 -5.29
C ASP A 92 -11.52 1.12 -6.42
N ARG A 93 -12.55 1.84 -6.83
CA ARG A 93 -13.34 1.59 -8.05
C ARG A 93 -13.80 2.91 -8.65
N ASN A 94 -13.54 3.12 -9.93
CA ASN A 94 -14.02 4.31 -10.65
C ASN A 94 -13.65 5.63 -9.95
N LYS A 95 -12.42 5.77 -9.46
CA LYS A 95 -11.91 6.95 -8.71
C LYS A 95 -12.59 7.20 -7.36
N LYS A 96 -13.34 6.23 -6.86
CA LYS A 96 -13.95 6.24 -5.54
C LYS A 96 -13.34 5.17 -4.64
N ILE A 97 -13.37 5.42 -3.35
CA ILE A 97 -12.99 4.42 -2.35
C ILE A 97 -14.27 3.69 -1.95
N VAL A 98 -14.20 2.37 -2.03
CA VAL A 98 -15.32 1.45 -1.77
C VAL A 98 -15.05 0.65 -0.52
N LEU A 99 -16.06 0.51 0.33
CA LEU A 99 -16.02 -0.35 1.51
C LEU A 99 -16.62 -1.72 1.16
N TYR A 100 -15.89 -2.80 1.46
CA TYR A 100 -16.38 -4.15 1.21
C TYR A 100 -16.02 -5.09 2.37
N ARG A 101 -16.71 -6.24 2.42
CA ARG A 101 -16.33 -7.38 3.24
C ARG A 101 -16.02 -8.59 2.38
N LEU A 102 -15.31 -9.53 2.94
CA LEU A 102 -15.20 -10.86 2.35
C LEU A 102 -16.34 -11.74 2.87
N ASP A 103 -17.01 -12.44 1.98
CA ASP A 103 -17.97 -13.45 2.37
C ASP A 103 -17.22 -14.60 3.07
N SER A 104 -17.74 -15.03 4.22
CA SER A 104 -17.06 -16.04 5.06
C SER A 104 -17.07 -17.45 4.48
N VAL A 105 -17.94 -17.70 3.50
CA VAL A 105 -18.11 -19.04 2.88
C VAL A 105 -17.43 -19.07 1.51
N THR A 106 -17.71 -18.07 0.66
CA THR A 106 -17.21 -18.04 -0.73
C THR A 106 -15.88 -17.31 -0.87
N GLY A 107 -15.54 -16.44 0.11
CA GLY A 107 -14.39 -15.53 0.01
C GLY A 107 -14.59 -14.37 -0.99
N GLU A 108 -15.77 -14.26 -1.59
CA GLU A 108 -16.08 -13.20 -2.55
C GLU A 108 -16.21 -11.84 -1.88
N LYS A 109 -15.90 -10.79 -2.62
CA LYS A 109 -16.04 -9.41 -2.16
C LYS A 109 -17.50 -8.96 -2.25
N VAL A 110 -18.07 -8.59 -1.12
CA VAL A 110 -19.42 -8.02 -1.00
C VAL A 110 -19.28 -6.53 -0.70
N VAL A 111 -19.66 -5.68 -1.65
CA VAL A 111 -19.63 -4.22 -1.49
C VAL A 111 -20.70 -3.81 -0.47
N LEU A 112 -20.29 -3.02 0.51
CA LEU A 112 -21.15 -2.46 1.56
C LEU A 112 -21.51 -1.00 1.28
N ASP A 113 -20.50 -0.23 0.85
CA ASP A 113 -20.68 1.16 0.45
C ASP A 113 -19.74 1.46 -0.74
N SER A 114 -20.27 2.09 -1.77
CA SER A 114 -19.56 2.36 -3.01
C SER A 114 -18.93 3.75 -3.09
N ASP A 115 -19.11 4.59 -2.06
CA ASP A 115 -18.61 5.99 -2.05
C ASP A 115 -18.26 6.45 -0.64
N ILE A 116 -17.25 5.83 -0.04
CA ILE A 116 -16.70 6.25 1.25
C ILE A 116 -15.53 7.23 1.12
N GLY A 117 -15.16 7.61 -0.10
CA GLY A 117 -14.03 8.51 -0.31
C GLY A 117 -13.60 8.63 -1.76
N ASP A 118 -12.62 9.50 -1.97
CA ASP A 118 -12.01 9.77 -3.26
C ASP A 118 -10.54 9.35 -3.29
N ILE A 119 -10.06 8.93 -4.48
CA ILE A 119 -8.66 8.66 -4.76
C ILE A 119 -8.17 9.60 -5.86
N ASP A 120 -7.04 10.27 -5.61
CA ASP A 120 -6.32 11.08 -6.60
C ASP A 120 -5.06 10.31 -7.05
N TYR A 121 -5.14 9.63 -8.19
CA TYR A 121 -4.04 8.81 -8.71
C TYR A 121 -2.82 9.65 -9.08
N VAL A 122 -3.01 10.87 -9.56
CA VAL A 122 -1.91 11.74 -9.99
C VAL A 122 -1.12 12.27 -8.81
N LYS A 123 -1.82 12.73 -7.76
CA LYS A 123 -1.17 13.22 -6.53
C LYS A 123 -0.74 12.11 -5.61
N GLY A 124 -1.33 10.92 -5.73
CA GLY A 124 -1.13 9.81 -4.81
C GLY A 124 -1.75 10.10 -3.45
N GLU A 125 -3.01 10.52 -3.44
CA GLU A 125 -3.76 10.91 -2.25
C GLU A 125 -5.06 10.12 -2.14
N LEU A 126 -5.38 9.72 -0.91
CA LEU A 126 -6.62 9.06 -0.52
C LEU A 126 -7.36 9.96 0.45
N LYS A 127 -8.64 10.20 0.23
CA LYS A 127 -9.51 10.96 1.12
C LYS A 127 -10.72 10.10 1.47
N MET A 128 -10.75 9.59 2.70
CA MET A 128 -11.90 8.85 3.21
C MET A 128 -12.81 9.82 3.95
N TYR A 129 -14.10 9.73 3.66
CA TYR A 129 -15.13 10.55 4.31
C TYR A 129 -15.31 10.14 5.77
N ALA A 130 -16.27 10.75 6.44
CA ALA A 130 -16.51 10.52 7.85
C ALA A 130 -16.75 9.04 8.18
N LEU A 131 -15.75 8.39 8.75
CA LEU A 131 -15.82 6.99 9.21
C LEU A 131 -15.65 6.93 10.71
N THR A 132 -16.45 6.08 11.37
CA THR A 132 -16.30 5.77 12.78
C THR A 132 -15.66 4.39 12.93
N ILE A 133 -14.35 4.37 13.07
CA ILE A 133 -13.58 3.14 13.23
C ILE A 133 -13.60 2.71 14.70
N ILE A 134 -13.96 1.47 14.97
CA ILE A 134 -14.05 0.90 16.33
C ILE A 134 -12.89 -0.04 16.64
N LYS A 135 -12.24 -0.60 15.61
CA LYS A 135 -11.09 -1.50 15.76
C LYS A 135 -10.21 -1.45 14.52
N GLY A 136 -8.91 -1.34 14.71
CA GLY A 136 -7.91 -1.50 13.64
C GLY A 136 -7.53 -2.96 13.39
N SER A 137 -6.64 -3.18 12.44
CA SER A 137 -6.21 -4.49 11.96
C SER A 137 -5.28 -5.21 12.93
N PHE A 138 -4.44 -4.46 13.62
CA PHE A 138 -3.37 -4.99 14.45
C PHE A 138 -3.63 -4.70 15.93
N PHE A 139 -2.82 -5.29 16.79
CA PHE A 139 -2.92 -5.11 18.24
C PHE A 139 -2.86 -3.63 18.66
N ASP A 140 -2.09 -2.82 17.95
CA ASP A 140 -1.95 -1.36 18.16
C ASP A 140 -3.03 -0.53 17.44
N ASN A 141 -4.05 -1.20 16.88
CA ASN A 141 -5.14 -0.61 16.08
C ASN A 141 -4.71 0.15 14.83
N ARG A 142 -3.48 -0.01 14.36
CA ARG A 142 -3.10 0.54 13.06
C ARG A 142 -3.85 -0.18 11.92
N ILE A 143 -4.02 0.55 10.83
CA ILE A 143 -4.53 0.04 9.56
C ILE A 143 -3.45 0.29 8.51
N SER A 144 -3.12 -0.75 7.74
CA SER A 144 -2.16 -0.63 6.65
C SER A 144 -2.89 -0.46 5.33
N LEU A 145 -2.57 0.59 4.60
CA LEU A 145 -3.01 0.83 3.24
C LEU A 145 -1.87 0.48 2.29
N ARG A 146 -2.20 -0.25 1.24
CA ARG A 146 -1.26 -0.63 0.18
C ARG A 146 -1.77 -0.07 -1.13
N VAL A 147 -0.86 0.49 -1.92
CA VAL A 147 -1.17 1.04 -3.24
C VAL A 147 -0.11 0.66 -4.25
N LYS A 148 -0.54 0.40 -5.47
CA LYS A 148 0.36 0.15 -6.59
C LYS A 148 0.80 1.48 -7.19
N PRO A 149 2.12 1.78 -7.24
CA PRO A 149 2.61 3.02 -7.82
C PRO A 149 2.59 2.97 -9.35
N LEU A 150 2.40 4.11 -9.98
CA LEU A 150 2.53 4.29 -11.44
C LEU A 150 3.96 3.98 -11.91
N SER A 151 4.96 4.27 -11.10
CA SER A 151 6.36 3.98 -11.37
C SER A 151 6.94 3.12 -10.28
N ASN A 152 7.70 2.09 -10.66
CA ASN A 152 8.42 1.25 -9.71
C ASN A 152 9.56 1.99 -9.00
N ASP A 153 10.00 3.15 -9.52
CA ASP A 153 10.94 4.05 -8.86
C ASP A 153 10.21 4.96 -7.87
N ILE A 154 10.36 4.69 -6.58
CA ILE A 154 9.62 5.37 -5.52
C ILE A 154 10.45 6.51 -4.91
N LYS A 155 9.84 7.68 -4.77
CA LYS A 155 10.40 8.75 -3.93
C LYS A 155 10.15 8.38 -2.47
N ALA A 156 11.25 8.19 -1.72
CA ALA A 156 11.15 7.94 -0.30
C ALA A 156 10.53 9.14 0.41
N MET A 157 9.43 8.88 1.11
CA MET A 157 8.75 9.86 1.96
C MET A 157 8.66 9.28 3.36
N ARG A 158 8.47 10.14 4.36
CA ARG A 158 8.23 9.67 5.72
C ARG A 158 7.00 8.76 5.74
N GLU A 159 7.09 7.64 6.47
CA GLU A 159 5.99 6.72 6.71
C GLU A 159 5.48 5.93 5.48
N VAL A 160 6.21 5.95 4.37
CA VAL A 160 6.00 5.03 3.26
C VAL A 160 6.99 3.88 3.38
N TYR A 161 6.49 2.66 3.43
CA TYR A 161 7.28 1.45 3.56
C TYR A 161 7.26 0.66 2.26
N LEU A 162 8.41 0.11 1.93
CA LEU A 162 8.55 -0.97 0.96
C LEU A 162 8.96 -2.20 1.78
N ASP A 163 8.21 -3.26 1.65
CA ASP A 163 8.39 -4.48 2.42
C ASP A 163 8.42 -5.68 1.48
N VAL A 164 9.11 -6.75 1.88
CA VAL A 164 9.11 -7.99 1.11
C VAL A 164 7.85 -8.77 1.46
N ASP A 165 6.99 -8.96 0.48
CA ASP A 165 5.79 -9.78 0.64
C ASP A 165 6.14 -11.25 0.45
N VAL A 166 6.59 -11.88 1.53
CA VAL A 166 7.02 -13.29 1.54
C VAL A 166 5.86 -14.23 1.17
N ALA A 167 4.62 -13.85 1.50
CA ALA A 167 3.44 -14.70 1.25
C ALA A 167 3.13 -14.81 -0.25
N ASN A 168 3.37 -13.74 -1.01
CA ASN A 168 3.15 -13.70 -2.46
C ASN A 168 4.45 -13.84 -3.28
N SER A 169 5.59 -14.11 -2.60
CA SER A 169 6.86 -14.38 -3.27
C SER A 169 6.99 -15.88 -3.52
N SER A 170 7.40 -16.27 -4.72
CA SER A 170 7.66 -17.67 -5.07
C SER A 170 8.97 -17.82 -5.82
N PHE A 171 9.61 -18.96 -5.61
CA PHE A 171 10.81 -19.36 -6.33
C PHE A 171 10.53 -20.71 -7.02
N THR A 172 10.79 -20.78 -8.30
CA THR A 172 10.62 -22.01 -9.07
C THR A 172 11.95 -22.41 -9.65
N ALA A 173 12.43 -23.63 -9.34
CA ALA A 173 13.64 -24.18 -9.90
C ALA A 173 13.27 -25.16 -11.02
N TYR A 174 13.92 -25.03 -12.17
CA TYR A 174 13.84 -25.99 -13.28
C TYR A 174 15.15 -26.75 -13.35
N LYS A 175 15.07 -28.06 -13.53
CA LYS A 175 16.25 -28.88 -13.81
C LYS A 175 16.51 -28.81 -15.31
N GLU A 176 17.69 -28.35 -15.72
CA GLU A 176 18.19 -28.52 -17.09
C GLU A 176 18.49 -29.99 -17.40
#